data_3b4fdbdef563f6ff70e03d7ecd8bde45
#
_entry.id   3b4fdbdef563f6ff70e03d7ecd8bde45
#
_cell.length_a   1.000
_cell.length_b   1.000
_cell.length_c   1.000
_cell.angle_alpha   90.00
_cell.angle_beta   90.00
_cell.angle_gamma   90.00
#
_symmetry.space_group_name_H-M   'P 1'
#
loop_
_entity.id
_entity.type
_entity.pdbx_description
1 polymer ?
#
loop_
_entity_poly.entity_id
_entity_poly.type
_entity_poly.pdbx_seq_one_letter_code
_entity_poly.pdbx_strand_id
1 'polypeptide(L)'
;DFAHRRDAFCGKFSVTDVFCQYQIPFTVLKPHVVHPLSEAFQENLKEFAAICRVVNGMKRFNIGAIGARTTAFKTVRFDEVTLQRYGINVESFDLSELIFQVQKMADDDPRVLAKAERLRHYTNCSLVPDKAMATLSKISVVIDEYIETYHLDAITLRCWNEMETILRVCPCVLLSELNDRGIVASCEIDLCSAITMRAMNLASGLPTACLDWNNNYGTDEDKVILFHCGPVAQTLMEGKGTVTEHKMFVKGDPGSGWGSNEGRIKAFPMTFSNCKTEDGKLYIYESLGEFTGEPIEKGFFGCGGVAKIPNLQNKLITLARNGFKHHTTVGVGNMKAILDEAFGTYLHYEIINID
;
A
#
# COMPACT_ATOMS: atom_id res chain seq x y z
N ASP A 1 -3.40 37.08 39.35
CA ASP A 1 -3.66 36.32 40.57
C ASP A 1 -2.76 35.12 40.64
N PHE A 2 -1.89 35.01 41.63
CA PHE A 2 -0.93 33.89 41.80
C PHE A 2 -1.64 32.53 41.95
N ALA A 3 -2.84 32.48 42.47
CA ALA A 3 -3.63 31.26 42.60
C ALA A 3 -4.08 30.70 41.24
N HIS A 4 -4.06 31.51 40.18
CA HIS A 4 -4.45 31.11 38.82
C HIS A 4 -3.28 31.09 37.83
N ARG A 5 -2.05 31.14 38.35
CA ARG A 5 -0.85 31.01 37.53
C ARG A 5 -0.87 29.68 36.78
N ARG A 6 -0.62 29.75 35.46
CA ARG A 6 -0.58 28.58 34.58
C ARG A 6 0.85 28.38 34.11
N ASP A 7 1.42 27.22 34.46
CA ASP A 7 2.81 26.85 34.14
C ASP A 7 2.89 25.67 33.17
N ALA A 8 1.95 25.57 32.20
CA ALA A 8 1.82 24.43 31.32
C ALA A 8 3.08 24.22 30.45
N PHE A 9 3.71 25.29 29.94
CA PHE A 9 4.97 25.18 29.22
C PHE A 9 6.11 24.70 30.13
N CYS A 10 6.24 25.30 31.32
CA CYS A 10 7.25 24.92 32.29
C CYS A 10 7.13 23.43 32.64
N GLY A 11 5.96 22.97 33.02
CA GLY A 11 5.72 21.56 33.36
C GLY A 11 6.01 20.63 32.19
N LYS A 12 5.58 20.97 30.97
CA LYS A 12 5.83 20.13 29.79
C LYS A 12 7.31 20.05 29.43
N PHE A 13 8.03 21.17 29.42
CA PHE A 13 9.48 21.18 29.17
C PHE A 13 10.26 20.41 30.22
N SER A 14 9.88 20.52 31.50
CA SER A 14 10.52 19.76 32.58
C SER A 14 10.36 18.26 32.38
N VAL A 15 9.18 17.78 32.01
CA VAL A 15 8.94 16.33 31.75
C VAL A 15 9.68 15.86 30.51
N THR A 16 9.62 16.61 29.40
CA THR A 16 10.30 16.21 28.15
C THR A 16 11.80 16.24 28.28
N ASP A 17 12.39 17.18 29.08
CA ASP A 17 13.82 17.16 29.39
C ASP A 17 14.22 15.86 30.12
N VAL A 18 13.44 15.46 31.13
CA VAL A 18 13.67 14.19 31.83
C VAL A 18 13.55 12.98 30.88
N PHE A 19 12.55 12.98 29.98
CA PHE A 19 12.43 11.92 28.98
C PHE A 19 13.67 11.84 28.07
N CYS A 20 14.21 12.98 27.64
CA CYS A 20 15.47 13.03 26.88
C CYS A 20 16.64 12.44 27.69
N GLN A 21 16.80 12.77 28.97
CA GLN A 21 17.85 12.26 29.83
C GLN A 21 17.78 10.72 29.98
N TYR A 22 16.56 10.17 30.04
CA TYR A 22 16.33 8.73 30.12
C TYR A 22 16.19 8.03 28.78
N GLN A 23 16.36 8.74 27.66
CA GLN A 23 16.20 8.20 26.31
C GLN A 23 14.81 7.57 26.07
N ILE A 24 13.78 8.12 26.71
CA ILE A 24 12.39 7.69 26.51
C ILE A 24 11.83 8.46 25.31
N PRO A 25 11.43 7.80 24.23
CA PRO A 25 10.81 8.46 23.10
C PRO A 25 9.43 9.02 23.47
N PHE A 26 9.12 10.20 22.99
CA PHE A 26 7.84 10.87 23.23
C PHE A 26 7.43 11.71 22.02
N THR A 27 6.14 11.97 21.89
CA THR A 27 5.56 12.80 20.83
C THR A 27 5.15 14.17 21.36
N VAL A 28 5.44 15.20 20.58
CA VAL A 28 4.98 16.58 20.84
C VAL A 28 4.11 17.04 19.69
N LEU A 29 2.82 17.22 19.95
CA LEU A 29 1.84 17.67 18.96
C LEU A 29 1.54 19.16 19.05
N LYS A 30 0.98 19.71 17.98
CA LYS A 30 0.52 21.10 17.90
C LYS A 30 -0.97 21.18 18.15
N PRO A 31 -1.47 22.24 18.87
CA PRO A 31 -0.69 23.24 19.60
C PRO A 31 0.09 22.64 20.78
N HIS A 32 1.22 23.24 21.12
CA HIS A 32 2.14 22.69 22.15
C HIS A 32 1.46 22.43 23.51
N VAL A 33 0.55 23.30 23.91
CA VAL A 33 -0.30 23.15 25.10
C VAL A 33 -1.75 23.41 24.69
N VAL A 34 -2.64 22.50 25.09
CA VAL A 34 -4.08 22.57 24.77
C VAL A 34 -4.91 22.27 26.01
N HIS A 35 -6.12 22.82 26.06
CA HIS A 35 -7.05 22.52 27.12
C HIS A 35 -7.63 21.09 26.93
N PRO A 36 -7.70 20.24 27.97
CA PRO A 36 -8.13 18.84 27.82
C PRO A 36 -9.55 18.64 27.25
N LEU A 37 -10.42 19.65 27.40
CA LEU A 37 -11.79 19.63 26.87
C LEU A 37 -11.94 20.32 25.50
N SER A 38 -10.84 20.73 24.86
CA SER A 38 -10.88 21.39 23.55
C SER A 38 -10.93 20.39 22.40
N GLU A 39 -11.46 20.81 21.26
CA GLU A 39 -11.40 20.06 20.01
C GLU A 39 -9.96 19.76 19.59
N ALA A 40 -9.05 20.72 19.76
CA ALA A 40 -7.63 20.54 19.47
C ALA A 40 -7.01 19.39 20.28
N PHE A 41 -7.44 19.18 21.53
CA PHE A 41 -6.99 18.03 22.31
C PHE A 41 -7.54 16.71 21.77
N GLN A 42 -8.80 16.70 21.32
CA GLN A 42 -9.39 15.50 20.70
C GLN A 42 -8.67 15.13 19.39
N GLU A 43 -8.31 16.12 18.57
CA GLU A 43 -7.53 15.87 17.35
C GLU A 43 -6.12 15.37 17.69
N ASN A 44 -5.44 15.93 18.69
CA ASN A 44 -4.15 15.44 19.17
C ASN A 44 -4.23 13.97 19.66
N LEU A 45 -5.31 13.59 20.32
CA LEU A 45 -5.52 12.19 20.74
C LEU A 45 -5.70 11.26 19.54
N LYS A 46 -6.44 11.66 18.51
CA LYS A 46 -6.59 10.89 17.28
C LYS A 46 -5.26 10.72 16.55
N GLU A 47 -4.49 11.79 16.42
CA GLU A 47 -3.17 11.79 15.79
C GLU A 47 -2.21 10.87 16.55
N PHE A 48 -2.13 11.03 17.88
CA PHE A 48 -1.29 10.16 18.71
C PHE A 48 -1.71 8.69 18.64
N ALA A 49 -3.01 8.40 18.65
CA ALA A 49 -3.52 7.04 18.48
C ALA A 49 -3.14 6.45 17.11
N ALA A 50 -3.12 7.27 16.04
CA ALA A 50 -2.67 6.85 14.72
C ALA A 50 -1.16 6.55 14.72
N ILE A 51 -0.33 7.39 15.34
CA ILE A 51 1.11 7.13 15.53
C ILE A 51 1.31 5.79 16.26
N CYS A 52 0.58 5.57 17.36
CA CYS A 52 0.67 4.31 18.12
C CYS A 52 0.28 3.09 17.28
N ARG A 53 -0.78 3.19 16.44
CA ARG A 53 -1.16 2.08 15.53
C ARG A 53 -0.05 1.78 14.54
N VAL A 54 0.54 2.79 13.90
CA VAL A 54 1.67 2.62 12.98
C VAL A 54 2.84 1.95 13.68
N VAL A 55 3.29 2.49 14.81
CA VAL A 55 4.44 1.97 15.56
C VAL A 55 4.23 0.51 15.99
N ASN A 56 3.07 0.21 16.56
CA ASN A 56 2.77 -1.15 17.03
C ASN A 56 2.65 -2.16 15.89
N GLY A 57 1.98 -1.77 14.80
CA GLY A 57 1.78 -2.65 13.65
C GLY A 57 3.07 -2.87 12.86
N MET A 58 3.96 -1.87 12.78
CA MET A 58 5.22 -2.01 12.05
C MET A 58 6.31 -2.75 12.84
N LYS A 59 6.30 -2.72 14.17
CA LYS A 59 7.25 -3.46 15.00
C LYS A 59 7.03 -4.99 14.99
N ARG A 60 5.90 -5.47 14.51
CA ARG A 60 5.53 -6.88 14.42
C ARG A 60 4.74 -7.11 13.14
N PHE A 61 5.41 -6.92 12.02
CA PHE A 61 4.79 -6.93 10.72
C PHE A 61 5.18 -8.18 9.95
N ASN A 62 4.19 -9.05 9.63
CA ASN A 62 4.37 -10.27 8.87
C ASN A 62 3.91 -10.08 7.41
N ILE A 63 4.83 -10.27 6.46
CA ILE A 63 4.54 -10.16 5.03
C ILE A 63 4.70 -11.53 4.36
N GLY A 64 3.68 -12.01 3.69
CA GLY A 64 3.76 -13.17 2.80
C GLY A 64 4.29 -12.77 1.42
N ALA A 65 5.41 -13.35 1.02
CA ALA A 65 5.98 -13.20 -0.32
C ALA A 65 5.69 -14.46 -1.14
N ILE A 66 4.73 -14.38 -2.07
CA ILE A 66 4.25 -15.53 -2.85
C ILE A 66 4.91 -15.54 -4.23
N GLY A 67 5.91 -16.40 -4.40
CA GLY A 67 6.77 -16.52 -5.57
C GLY A 67 8.07 -15.73 -5.45
N ALA A 68 8.94 -15.88 -6.45
CA ALA A 68 10.18 -15.13 -6.53
C ALA A 68 9.99 -13.85 -7.35
N ARG A 69 10.83 -12.84 -7.09
CA ARG A 69 10.86 -11.62 -7.89
C ARG A 69 10.99 -11.95 -9.37
N THR A 70 10.20 -11.30 -10.22
CA THR A 70 10.34 -11.38 -11.68
C THR A 70 11.77 -10.98 -12.11
N THR A 71 12.40 -11.77 -12.98
CA THR A 71 13.84 -11.69 -13.27
C THR A 71 14.30 -10.28 -13.67
N ALA A 72 13.54 -9.58 -14.51
CA ALA A 72 13.87 -8.22 -14.96
C ALA A 72 13.72 -7.16 -13.86
N PHE A 73 12.86 -7.37 -12.85
CA PHE A 73 12.50 -6.38 -11.82
C PHE A 73 13.54 -6.28 -10.71
N LYS A 74 14.79 -5.96 -11.05
CA LYS A 74 15.83 -5.70 -10.04
C LYS A 74 15.50 -4.50 -9.14
N THR A 75 14.62 -3.63 -9.58
CA THR A 75 14.18 -2.43 -8.87
C THR A 75 13.39 -2.74 -7.58
N VAL A 76 12.74 -3.90 -7.47
CA VAL A 76 11.99 -4.32 -6.27
C VAL A 76 12.79 -5.21 -5.31
N ARG A 77 14.14 -5.17 -5.40
CA ARG A 77 14.99 -5.88 -4.44
C ARG A 77 14.80 -5.34 -3.03
N PHE A 78 14.96 -6.22 -2.08
CA PHE A 78 14.98 -5.91 -0.65
C PHE A 78 16.04 -6.76 0.05
N ASP A 79 16.48 -6.30 1.20
CA ASP A 79 17.34 -7.05 2.11
C ASP A 79 16.50 -7.56 3.27
N GLU A 80 16.20 -8.85 3.26
CA GLU A 80 15.36 -9.52 4.24
C GLU A 80 15.92 -9.43 5.65
N VAL A 81 17.25 -9.55 5.80
CA VAL A 81 17.92 -9.44 7.11
C VAL A 81 17.81 -8.01 7.65
N THR A 82 17.91 -7.02 6.80
CA THR A 82 17.64 -5.63 7.18
C THR A 82 16.20 -5.45 7.64
N LEU A 83 15.22 -5.94 6.89
CA LEU A 83 13.80 -5.86 7.27
C LEU A 83 13.54 -6.50 8.64
N GLN A 84 14.12 -7.69 8.89
CA GLN A 84 14.00 -8.39 10.17
C GLN A 84 14.50 -7.54 11.36
N ARG A 85 15.56 -6.76 11.19
CA ARG A 85 16.08 -5.85 12.25
C ARG A 85 15.09 -4.75 12.61
N TYR A 86 14.22 -4.37 11.69
CA TYR A 86 13.16 -3.38 11.90
C TYR A 86 11.82 -4.02 12.35
N GLY A 87 11.81 -5.33 12.66
CA GLY A 87 10.61 -6.05 13.11
C GLY A 87 9.67 -6.48 11.99
N ILE A 88 10.16 -6.46 10.75
CA ILE A 88 9.40 -6.87 9.56
C ILE A 88 9.86 -8.28 9.17
N ASN A 89 8.99 -9.26 9.38
CA ASN A 89 9.23 -10.65 9.04
C ASN A 89 8.68 -10.98 7.65
N VAL A 90 9.43 -11.77 6.88
CA VAL A 90 9.04 -12.19 5.52
C VAL A 90 8.84 -13.69 5.49
N GLU A 91 7.62 -14.14 5.19
CA GLU A 91 7.28 -15.53 4.94
C GLU A 91 7.26 -15.79 3.44
N SER A 92 8.20 -16.59 2.95
CA SER A 92 8.35 -16.90 1.52
C SER A 92 7.63 -18.16 1.14
N PHE A 93 6.73 -18.07 0.16
CA PHE A 93 5.97 -19.18 -0.40
C PHE A 93 6.39 -19.43 -1.84
N ASP A 94 6.55 -20.69 -2.23
CA ASP A 94 6.81 -21.03 -3.63
C ASP A 94 5.54 -20.89 -4.47
N LEU A 95 5.64 -20.23 -5.61
CA LEU A 95 4.50 -20.04 -6.51
C LEU A 95 3.96 -21.39 -7.04
N SER A 96 4.82 -22.40 -7.17
CA SER A 96 4.42 -23.74 -7.59
C SER A 96 3.52 -24.44 -6.57
N GLU A 97 3.70 -24.15 -5.28
CA GLU A 97 2.82 -24.67 -4.23
C GLU A 97 1.41 -24.08 -4.35
N LEU A 98 1.30 -22.76 -4.51
CA LEU A 98 0.01 -22.11 -4.77
C LEU A 98 -0.66 -22.69 -6.03
N ILE A 99 0.08 -22.80 -7.13
CA ILE A 99 -0.45 -23.34 -8.40
C ILE A 99 -0.95 -24.78 -8.19
N PHE A 100 -0.18 -25.63 -7.50
CA PHE A 100 -0.57 -27.00 -7.21
C PHE A 100 -1.85 -27.08 -6.38
N GLN A 101 -1.98 -26.27 -5.32
CA GLN A 101 -3.19 -26.24 -4.50
C GLN A 101 -4.41 -25.78 -5.31
N VAL A 102 -4.27 -24.75 -6.14
CA VAL A 102 -5.32 -24.27 -7.06
C VAL A 102 -5.77 -25.33 -8.04
N GLN A 103 -4.83 -26.07 -8.66
CA GLN A 103 -5.14 -27.11 -9.62
C GLN A 103 -5.83 -28.33 -8.99
N LYS A 104 -5.51 -28.64 -7.73
CA LYS A 104 -6.11 -29.77 -6.99
C LYS A 104 -7.52 -29.45 -6.46
N MET A 105 -7.85 -28.18 -6.28
CA MET A 105 -9.14 -27.76 -5.70
C MET A 105 -10.28 -27.94 -6.71
N ALA A 106 -11.41 -28.49 -6.28
CA ALA A 106 -12.59 -28.68 -7.12
C ALA A 106 -13.29 -27.33 -7.42
N ASP A 107 -13.90 -27.20 -8.60
CA ASP A 107 -14.63 -25.98 -8.97
C ASP A 107 -15.91 -25.78 -8.14
N ASP A 108 -16.50 -26.86 -7.63
CA ASP A 108 -17.71 -26.90 -6.81
C ASP A 108 -17.42 -26.89 -5.29
N ASP A 109 -16.17 -26.70 -4.87
CA ASP A 109 -15.84 -26.50 -3.46
C ASP A 109 -16.64 -25.30 -2.92
N PRO A 110 -17.39 -25.46 -1.81
CA PRO A 110 -18.21 -24.38 -1.25
C PRO A 110 -17.46 -23.09 -0.99
N ARG A 111 -16.16 -23.15 -0.65
CA ARG A 111 -15.31 -21.99 -0.44
C ARG A 111 -15.04 -21.25 -1.75
N VAL A 112 -14.82 -21.98 -2.84
CA VAL A 112 -14.62 -21.42 -4.19
C VAL A 112 -15.90 -20.72 -4.66
N LEU A 113 -17.06 -21.36 -4.48
CA LEU A 113 -18.34 -20.76 -4.85
C LEU A 113 -18.63 -19.48 -4.06
N ALA A 114 -18.36 -19.47 -2.75
CA ALA A 114 -18.51 -18.29 -1.90
C ALA A 114 -17.57 -17.14 -2.33
N LYS A 115 -16.33 -17.47 -2.72
CA LYS A 115 -15.38 -16.46 -3.25
C LYS A 115 -15.82 -15.91 -4.59
N ALA A 116 -16.32 -16.74 -5.51
CA ALA A 116 -16.85 -16.31 -6.79
C ALA A 116 -18.02 -15.33 -6.62
N GLU A 117 -18.94 -15.63 -5.72
CA GLU A 117 -20.06 -14.74 -5.39
C GLU A 117 -19.59 -13.41 -4.81
N ARG A 118 -18.62 -13.45 -3.90
CA ARG A 118 -18.01 -12.26 -3.32
C ARG A 118 -17.36 -11.37 -4.38
N LEU A 119 -16.59 -11.93 -5.33
CA LEU A 119 -15.94 -11.17 -6.40
C LEU A 119 -16.97 -10.53 -7.35
N ARG A 120 -18.06 -11.24 -7.69
CA ARG A 120 -19.16 -10.69 -8.48
C ARG A 120 -19.87 -9.52 -7.80
N HIS A 121 -19.97 -9.53 -6.48
CA HIS A 121 -20.51 -8.39 -5.72
C HIS A 121 -19.52 -7.24 -5.60
N TYR A 122 -18.25 -7.56 -5.47
CA TYR A 122 -17.18 -6.60 -5.26
C TYR A 122 -17.02 -5.63 -6.44
N THR A 123 -16.92 -6.17 -7.65
CA THR A 123 -16.73 -5.36 -8.87
C THR A 123 -17.52 -5.94 -10.05
N ASN A 124 -17.48 -5.28 -11.22
CA ASN A 124 -18.15 -5.79 -12.41
C ASN A 124 -17.35 -6.93 -13.06
N CYS A 125 -17.82 -8.15 -12.90
CA CYS A 125 -17.24 -9.36 -13.47
C CYS A 125 -18.01 -9.93 -14.67
N SER A 126 -18.90 -9.15 -15.30
CA SER A 126 -19.80 -9.64 -16.37
C SER A 126 -19.08 -10.19 -17.61
N LEU A 127 -17.83 -9.78 -17.83
CA LEU A 127 -17.01 -10.23 -18.95
C LEU A 127 -16.17 -11.47 -18.63
N VAL A 128 -16.04 -11.84 -17.36
CA VAL A 128 -15.13 -12.91 -16.90
C VAL A 128 -15.74 -14.28 -17.19
N PRO A 129 -15.07 -15.15 -17.97
CA PRO A 129 -15.53 -16.52 -18.18
C PRO A 129 -15.61 -17.32 -16.87
N ASP A 130 -16.59 -18.23 -16.77
CA ASP A 130 -16.80 -19.02 -15.54
C ASP A 130 -15.55 -19.79 -15.12
N LYS A 131 -14.78 -20.35 -16.06
CA LYS A 131 -13.52 -21.03 -15.79
C LYS A 131 -12.48 -20.10 -15.15
N ALA A 132 -12.35 -18.88 -15.66
CA ALA A 132 -11.44 -17.87 -15.10
C ALA A 132 -11.91 -17.42 -13.71
N MET A 133 -13.23 -17.24 -13.53
CA MET A 133 -13.82 -16.91 -12.22
C MET A 133 -13.55 -18.02 -11.21
N ALA A 134 -13.73 -19.27 -11.56
CA ALA A 134 -13.41 -20.41 -10.69
C ALA A 134 -11.92 -20.41 -10.29
N THR A 135 -11.02 -20.18 -11.26
CA THR A 135 -9.57 -20.11 -10.99
C THR A 135 -9.21 -18.96 -10.07
N LEU A 136 -9.70 -17.74 -10.32
CA LEU A 136 -9.51 -16.58 -9.45
C LEU A 136 -10.01 -16.87 -8.03
N SER A 137 -11.17 -17.51 -7.91
CA SER A 137 -11.76 -17.85 -6.63
C SER A 137 -10.92 -18.88 -5.85
N LYS A 138 -10.36 -19.89 -6.53
CA LYS A 138 -9.44 -20.86 -5.92
C LYS A 138 -8.17 -20.20 -5.41
N ILE A 139 -7.57 -19.30 -6.20
CA ILE A 139 -6.41 -18.50 -5.75
C ILE A 139 -6.76 -17.71 -4.50
N SER A 140 -7.93 -17.07 -4.48
CA SER A 140 -8.39 -16.30 -3.32
C SER A 140 -8.56 -17.17 -2.07
N VAL A 141 -9.03 -18.42 -2.21
CA VAL A 141 -9.12 -19.38 -1.08
C VAL A 141 -7.72 -19.71 -0.55
N VAL A 142 -6.79 -20.06 -1.42
CA VAL A 142 -5.40 -20.41 -1.02
C VAL A 142 -4.70 -19.22 -0.35
N ILE A 143 -4.88 -18.02 -0.87
CA ILE A 143 -4.30 -16.80 -0.26
C ILE A 143 -4.88 -16.57 1.14
N ASP A 144 -6.20 -16.72 1.34
CA ASP A 144 -6.81 -16.59 2.66
C ASP A 144 -6.29 -17.66 3.63
N GLU A 145 -6.09 -18.90 3.19
CA GLU A 145 -5.49 -19.96 4.01
C GLU A 145 -4.06 -19.60 4.45
N TYR A 146 -3.24 -19.01 3.56
CA TYR A 146 -1.92 -18.53 3.94
C TYR A 146 -1.99 -17.39 4.96
N ILE A 147 -2.87 -16.40 4.73
CA ILE A 147 -3.06 -15.28 5.65
C ILE A 147 -3.45 -15.75 7.05
N GLU A 148 -4.39 -16.67 7.15
CA GLU A 148 -4.87 -17.22 8.43
C GLU A 148 -3.81 -18.10 9.12
N THR A 149 -3.20 -19.01 8.37
CA THR A 149 -2.25 -19.99 8.93
C THR A 149 -0.97 -19.35 9.43
N TYR A 150 -0.46 -18.37 8.69
CA TYR A 150 0.82 -17.72 8.99
C TYR A 150 0.65 -16.33 9.63
N HIS A 151 -0.58 -15.94 9.95
CA HIS A 151 -0.90 -14.66 10.58
C HIS A 151 -0.30 -13.46 9.81
N LEU A 152 -0.52 -13.45 8.50
CA LEU A 152 0.04 -12.42 7.63
C LEU A 152 -0.75 -11.12 7.73
N ASP A 153 -0.05 -10.01 7.91
CA ASP A 153 -0.62 -8.65 7.88
C ASP A 153 -0.71 -8.09 6.46
N ALA A 154 0.15 -8.59 5.58
CA ALA A 154 0.20 -8.21 4.17
C ALA A 154 0.69 -9.35 3.30
N ILE A 155 0.41 -9.27 2.01
CA ILE A 155 1.01 -10.15 1.00
C ILE A 155 1.62 -9.35 -0.14
N THR A 156 2.56 -9.97 -0.83
CA THR A 156 3.00 -9.55 -2.16
C THR A 156 3.06 -10.78 -3.06
N LEU A 157 2.57 -10.65 -4.29
CA LEU A 157 2.37 -11.81 -5.17
C LEU A 157 3.03 -11.57 -6.52
N ARG A 158 3.84 -12.55 -6.97
CA ARG A 158 4.34 -12.58 -8.34
C ARG A 158 3.24 -13.00 -9.30
N CYS A 159 2.87 -12.14 -10.25
CA CYS A 159 1.96 -12.51 -11.33
C CYS A 159 2.69 -12.98 -12.60
N TRP A 160 3.66 -12.26 -13.08
CA TRP A 160 4.36 -12.49 -14.36
C TRP A 160 5.33 -13.68 -14.33
N ASN A 161 5.29 -14.58 -15.27
CA ASN A 161 4.28 -14.83 -16.34
C ASN A 161 3.54 -16.13 -16.03
N GLU A 162 3.92 -16.79 -14.93
CA GLU A 162 3.51 -18.15 -14.63
C GLU A 162 2.01 -18.26 -14.36
N MET A 163 1.42 -17.27 -13.69
CA MET A 163 -0.02 -17.29 -13.39
C MET A 163 -0.84 -17.16 -14.68
N GLU A 164 -0.45 -16.27 -15.58
CA GLU A 164 -1.11 -16.09 -16.86
C GLU A 164 -0.93 -17.30 -17.78
N THR A 165 0.27 -17.86 -17.81
CA THR A 165 0.57 -19.01 -18.67
C THR A 165 -0.07 -20.31 -18.17
N ILE A 166 -0.01 -20.59 -16.88
CA ILE A 166 -0.44 -21.86 -16.29
C ILE A 166 -1.91 -21.81 -15.84
N LEU A 167 -2.28 -20.75 -15.13
CA LEU A 167 -3.61 -20.58 -14.55
C LEU A 167 -4.56 -19.74 -15.42
N ARG A 168 -4.05 -19.05 -16.44
CA ARG A 168 -4.81 -18.22 -17.39
C ARG A 168 -5.48 -17.00 -16.77
N VAL A 169 -4.97 -16.54 -15.61
CA VAL A 169 -5.50 -15.40 -14.87
C VAL A 169 -4.38 -14.54 -14.31
N CYS A 170 -4.66 -13.27 -14.07
CA CYS A 170 -3.83 -12.39 -13.27
C CYS A 170 -4.52 -12.04 -11.94
N PRO A 171 -3.79 -11.83 -10.85
CA PRO A 171 -4.37 -11.70 -9.51
C PRO A 171 -4.87 -10.30 -9.17
N CYS A 172 -4.86 -9.34 -10.08
CA CYS A 172 -5.06 -7.92 -9.77
C CYS A 172 -6.37 -7.65 -9.00
N VAL A 173 -7.51 -8.26 -9.41
CA VAL A 173 -8.78 -8.12 -8.70
C VAL A 173 -8.75 -8.70 -7.29
N LEU A 174 -7.95 -9.74 -7.07
CA LEU A 174 -7.80 -10.35 -5.74
C LEU A 174 -7.01 -9.44 -4.81
N LEU A 175 -5.92 -8.83 -5.31
CA LEU A 175 -5.15 -7.83 -4.57
C LEU A 175 -5.98 -6.58 -4.27
N SER A 176 -6.81 -6.16 -5.24
CA SER A 176 -7.79 -5.08 -5.08
C SER A 176 -8.74 -5.37 -3.91
N GLU A 177 -9.35 -6.57 -3.89
CA GLU A 177 -10.31 -7.00 -2.87
C GLU A 177 -9.66 -7.14 -1.47
N LEU A 178 -8.42 -7.66 -1.41
CA LEU A 178 -7.67 -7.75 -0.16
C LEU A 178 -7.39 -6.37 0.45
N ASN A 179 -6.98 -5.40 -0.36
CA ASN A 179 -6.75 -4.03 0.10
C ASN A 179 -8.03 -3.40 0.68
N ASP A 180 -9.20 -3.63 0.08
CA ASP A 180 -10.49 -3.18 0.63
C ASP A 180 -10.88 -3.89 1.93
N ARG A 181 -10.38 -5.11 2.16
CA ARG A 181 -10.54 -5.84 3.44
C ARG A 181 -9.60 -5.34 4.54
N GLY A 182 -8.69 -4.41 4.23
CA GLY A 182 -7.66 -3.93 5.14
C GLY A 182 -6.44 -4.85 5.24
N ILE A 183 -6.33 -5.86 4.37
CA ILE A 183 -5.15 -6.70 4.21
C ILE A 183 -4.33 -6.13 3.07
N VAL A 184 -3.19 -5.56 3.39
CA VAL A 184 -2.34 -4.94 2.37
C VAL A 184 -1.85 -5.98 1.37
N ALA A 185 -2.04 -5.69 0.09
CA ALA A 185 -1.65 -6.58 -0.99
C ALA A 185 -0.97 -5.78 -2.12
N SER A 186 0.32 -6.03 -2.33
CA SER A 186 1.11 -5.46 -3.41
C SER A 186 1.41 -6.49 -4.50
N CYS A 187 1.80 -6.02 -5.68
CA CYS A 187 2.16 -6.86 -6.81
C CYS A 187 3.68 -7.03 -6.91
N GLU A 188 4.13 -8.00 -7.74
CA GLU A 188 5.51 -8.12 -8.27
C GLU A 188 6.60 -8.40 -7.22
N ILE A 189 6.20 -8.91 -6.05
CA ILE A 189 7.11 -9.12 -4.91
C ILE A 189 7.76 -7.79 -4.45
N ASP A 190 7.00 -6.69 -4.52
CA ASP A 190 7.44 -5.42 -3.96
C ASP A 190 7.08 -5.28 -2.47
N LEU A 191 7.94 -5.88 -1.63
CA LEU A 191 7.78 -5.83 -0.18
C LEU A 191 7.90 -4.40 0.37
N CYS A 192 8.77 -3.59 -0.22
CA CYS A 192 8.95 -2.20 0.20
C CYS A 192 7.66 -1.38 -0.02
N SER A 193 6.95 -1.62 -1.11
CA SER A 193 5.62 -1.03 -1.30
C SER A 193 4.60 -1.55 -0.28
N ALA A 194 4.60 -2.85 0.04
CA ALA A 194 3.73 -3.39 1.09
C ALA A 194 4.00 -2.75 2.46
N ILE A 195 5.26 -2.45 2.79
CA ILE A 195 5.65 -1.77 4.04
C ILE A 195 5.00 -0.38 4.14
N THR A 196 5.15 0.45 3.13
CA THR A 196 4.59 1.80 3.14
C THR A 196 3.08 1.82 3.01
N MET A 197 2.49 0.90 2.23
CA MET A 197 1.04 0.69 2.20
C MET A 197 0.50 0.33 3.59
N ARG A 198 1.16 -0.59 4.31
CA ARG A 198 0.74 -0.98 5.67
C ARG A 198 0.81 0.19 6.65
N ALA A 199 1.88 0.95 6.62
CA ALA A 199 2.03 2.13 7.49
C ALA A 199 0.89 3.14 7.27
N MET A 200 0.57 3.47 6.01
CA MET A 200 -0.53 4.37 5.67
C MET A 200 -1.91 3.77 6.00
N ASN A 201 -2.10 2.46 5.80
CA ASN A 201 -3.33 1.77 6.20
C ASN A 201 -3.55 1.83 7.73
N LEU A 202 -2.50 1.61 8.53
CA LEU A 202 -2.55 1.73 9.99
C LEU A 202 -2.81 3.17 10.45
N ALA A 203 -2.25 4.16 9.75
CA ALA A 203 -2.46 5.57 10.06
C ALA A 203 -3.91 6.01 9.80
N SER A 204 -4.45 5.68 8.63
CA SER A 204 -5.76 6.16 8.17
C SER A 204 -6.92 5.22 8.49
N GLY A 205 -6.68 3.90 8.58
CA GLY A 205 -7.72 2.87 8.59
C GLY A 205 -8.38 2.65 7.22
N LEU A 206 -7.83 3.23 6.15
CA LEU A 206 -8.37 3.17 4.79
C LEU A 206 -7.48 2.33 3.87
N PRO A 207 -8.02 1.81 2.75
CA PRO A 207 -7.22 1.14 1.73
C PRO A 207 -6.12 2.03 1.17
N THR A 208 -5.05 1.37 0.71
CA THR A 208 -3.89 1.99 0.07
C THR A 208 -3.64 1.33 -1.28
N ALA A 209 -2.84 1.95 -2.12
CA ALA A 209 -2.48 1.38 -3.42
C ALA A 209 -0.99 1.55 -3.72
N CYS A 210 -0.43 0.58 -4.45
CA CYS A 210 0.87 0.68 -5.10
C CYS A 210 0.65 1.08 -6.55
N LEU A 211 1.34 2.11 -7.02
CA LEU A 211 1.17 2.70 -8.34
C LEU A 211 2.53 3.02 -8.97
N ASP A 212 2.59 2.96 -10.29
CA ASP A 212 3.74 3.44 -11.08
C ASP A 212 3.73 4.95 -11.20
N TRP A 213 4.91 5.57 -11.14
CA TRP A 213 5.16 6.86 -11.76
C TRP A 213 5.07 6.69 -13.27
N ASN A 214 3.87 6.85 -13.84
CA ASN A 214 3.62 6.44 -15.22
C ASN A 214 4.07 7.48 -16.24
N ASN A 215 3.44 8.67 -16.25
CA ASN A 215 3.76 9.73 -17.22
C ASN A 215 3.29 11.10 -16.73
N ASN A 216 3.86 12.17 -17.28
CA ASN A 216 3.35 13.52 -17.08
C ASN A 216 1.93 13.66 -17.66
N TYR A 217 1.17 14.58 -17.11
CA TYR A 217 -0.18 14.93 -17.58
C TYR A 217 -0.15 16.24 -18.35
N GLY A 218 -0.17 16.14 -19.68
CA GLY A 218 -0.02 17.30 -20.55
C GLY A 218 1.30 18.03 -20.33
N THR A 219 1.22 19.35 -20.17
CA THR A 219 2.37 20.24 -19.93
C THR A 219 2.42 20.79 -18.50
N ASP A 220 1.55 20.32 -17.61
CA ASP A 220 1.51 20.76 -16.21
C ASP A 220 2.66 20.06 -15.44
N GLU A 221 3.63 20.86 -14.97
CA GLU A 221 4.82 20.34 -14.30
C GLU A 221 4.55 19.72 -12.92
N ASP A 222 3.41 20.03 -12.30
CA ASP A 222 2.98 19.50 -11.01
C ASP A 222 1.99 18.33 -11.14
N LYS A 223 1.63 17.91 -12.36
CA LYS A 223 0.71 16.80 -12.58
C LYS A 223 1.38 15.58 -13.21
N VAL A 224 0.96 14.41 -12.73
CA VAL A 224 1.43 13.11 -13.17
C VAL A 224 0.28 12.12 -13.24
N ILE A 225 0.34 11.17 -14.16
CA ILE A 225 -0.52 9.99 -14.12
C ILE A 225 0.17 8.95 -13.22
N LEU A 226 -0.52 8.55 -12.17
CA LEU A 226 -0.18 7.38 -11.37
C LEU A 226 -1.06 6.22 -11.81
N PHE A 227 -0.47 5.05 -11.98
CA PHE A 227 -1.10 3.92 -12.66
C PHE A 227 -0.68 2.58 -12.08
N HIS A 228 -1.53 1.57 -12.13
CA HIS A 228 -1.15 0.16 -12.08
C HIS A 228 -2.15 -0.70 -12.88
N CYS A 229 -1.76 -1.94 -13.21
CA CYS A 229 -2.57 -2.81 -14.08
C CYS A 229 -3.90 -3.28 -13.47
N GLY A 230 -4.18 -3.08 -12.18
CA GLY A 230 -5.49 -3.37 -11.61
C GLY A 230 -5.58 -3.74 -10.12
N PRO A 231 -4.50 -3.70 -9.30
CA PRO A 231 -4.59 -4.07 -7.88
C PRO A 231 -5.11 -2.95 -6.97
N VAL A 232 -5.78 -1.94 -7.52
CA VAL A 232 -6.31 -0.81 -6.76
C VAL A 232 -7.65 -1.18 -6.12
N ALA A 233 -7.79 -0.88 -4.84
CA ALA A 233 -9.02 -1.10 -4.09
C ALA A 233 -10.22 -0.38 -4.71
N GLN A 234 -11.38 -1.04 -4.78
CA GLN A 234 -12.59 -0.49 -5.38
C GLN A 234 -13.03 0.81 -4.70
N THR A 235 -12.85 0.92 -3.38
CA THR A 235 -13.18 2.13 -2.62
C THR A 235 -12.34 3.36 -3.00
N LEU A 236 -11.20 3.18 -3.67
CA LEU A 236 -10.39 4.27 -4.21
C LEU A 236 -10.80 4.68 -5.63
N MET A 237 -11.71 3.95 -6.27
CA MET A 237 -12.15 4.19 -7.64
C MET A 237 -13.37 5.09 -7.72
N GLU A 238 -13.53 5.73 -8.88
CA GLU A 238 -14.75 6.41 -9.28
C GLU A 238 -15.74 5.39 -9.86
N GLY A 239 -16.74 5.00 -9.10
CA GLY A 239 -17.69 3.96 -9.48
C GLY A 239 -17.11 2.55 -9.41
N LYS A 240 -17.83 1.58 -9.99
CA LYS A 240 -17.35 0.19 -10.04
C LYS A 240 -16.32 -0.01 -11.15
N GLY A 241 -15.21 -0.68 -10.82
CA GLY A 241 -14.27 -1.20 -11.80
C GLY A 241 -14.90 -2.30 -12.66
N THR A 242 -14.19 -2.72 -13.70
CA THR A 242 -14.58 -3.85 -14.56
C THR A 242 -13.41 -4.81 -14.68
N VAL A 243 -13.67 -6.08 -14.42
CA VAL A 243 -12.64 -7.12 -14.59
C VAL A 243 -12.52 -7.48 -16.06
N THR A 244 -11.31 -7.30 -16.60
CA THR A 244 -10.98 -7.55 -18.01
C THR A 244 -9.79 -8.50 -18.13
N GLU A 245 -9.46 -8.88 -19.36
CA GLU A 245 -8.16 -9.48 -19.66
C GLU A 245 -7.06 -8.43 -19.59
N HIS A 246 -5.94 -8.81 -19.02
CA HIS A 246 -4.76 -7.96 -18.91
C HIS A 246 -4.16 -7.68 -20.30
N LYS A 247 -4.23 -6.45 -20.77
CA LYS A 247 -3.90 -6.09 -22.18
C LYS A 247 -2.47 -6.39 -22.61
N MET A 248 -1.52 -6.48 -21.67
CA MET A 248 -0.13 -6.84 -21.99
C MET A 248 0.00 -8.33 -22.39
N PHE A 249 -0.87 -9.21 -21.88
CA PHE A 249 -0.81 -10.65 -22.14
C PHE A 249 -1.67 -11.08 -23.32
N VAL A 250 -2.81 -10.41 -23.56
CA VAL A 250 -3.76 -10.74 -24.64
C VAL A 250 -3.11 -10.79 -26.03
N LYS A 251 -2.12 -9.93 -26.29
CA LYS A 251 -1.45 -9.88 -27.61
C LYS A 251 -0.70 -11.16 -27.98
N GLY A 252 -0.19 -11.89 -26.97
CA GLY A 252 0.56 -13.12 -27.16
C GLY A 252 -0.29 -14.37 -27.05
N ASP A 253 -1.34 -14.35 -26.23
CA ASP A 253 -2.17 -15.50 -25.93
C ASP A 253 -3.56 -15.07 -25.41
N PRO A 254 -4.53 -14.82 -26.31
CA PRO A 254 -5.89 -14.45 -25.93
C PRO A 254 -6.54 -15.48 -25.00
N GLY A 255 -7.26 -14.99 -23.98
CA GLY A 255 -7.86 -15.80 -22.92
C GLY A 255 -6.90 -16.12 -21.77
N SER A 256 -5.68 -15.57 -21.80
CA SER A 256 -4.73 -15.63 -20.69
C SER A 256 -4.66 -14.29 -19.95
N GLY A 257 -4.87 -14.27 -18.66
CA GLY A 257 -4.72 -13.03 -17.87
C GLY A 257 -6.03 -12.33 -17.52
N TRP A 258 -7.11 -13.08 -17.38
CA TRP A 258 -8.34 -12.57 -16.77
C TRP A 258 -8.10 -12.21 -15.31
N GLY A 259 -8.53 -11.00 -14.90
CA GLY A 259 -8.41 -10.57 -13.50
C GLY A 259 -7.90 -9.15 -13.30
N SER A 260 -7.58 -8.41 -14.37
CA SER A 260 -7.29 -6.98 -14.28
C SER A 260 -8.57 -6.22 -13.90
N ASN A 261 -8.56 -5.48 -12.78
CA ASN A 261 -9.70 -4.68 -12.33
C ASN A 261 -9.52 -3.24 -12.82
N GLU A 262 -10.02 -2.94 -14.01
CA GLU A 262 -9.87 -1.62 -14.63
C GLU A 262 -10.81 -0.58 -14.03
N GLY A 263 -10.28 0.61 -13.74
CA GLY A 263 -11.05 1.72 -13.19
C GLY A 263 -10.30 3.04 -13.20
N ARG A 264 -10.92 4.07 -12.66
CA ARG A 264 -10.28 5.38 -12.47
C ARG A 264 -10.25 5.72 -11.01
N ILE A 265 -9.11 6.23 -10.55
CA ILE A 265 -8.94 6.67 -9.17
C ILE A 265 -9.72 7.97 -9.00
N LYS A 266 -10.59 8.02 -7.99
CA LYS A 266 -11.39 9.21 -7.69
C LYS A 266 -10.55 10.32 -7.07
N ALA A 267 -11.09 11.54 -7.01
CA ALA A 267 -10.44 12.67 -6.35
C ALA A 267 -10.38 12.49 -4.82
N PHE A 268 -9.19 12.66 -4.25
CA PHE A 268 -8.97 12.76 -2.79
C PHE A 268 -7.59 13.33 -2.47
N PRO A 269 -7.40 14.00 -1.32
CA PRO A 269 -6.08 14.35 -0.83
C PRO A 269 -5.32 13.08 -0.46
N MET A 270 -4.04 12.99 -0.83
CA MET A 270 -3.24 11.80 -0.60
C MET A 270 -1.93 12.10 0.11
N THR A 271 -1.47 11.12 0.87
CA THR A 271 -0.06 10.96 1.22
C THR A 271 0.51 9.90 0.30
N PHE A 272 1.71 10.16 -0.25
CA PHE A 272 2.44 9.16 -1.03
C PHE A 272 3.81 8.89 -0.40
N SER A 273 4.27 7.65 -0.53
CA SER A 273 5.47 7.15 0.12
C SER A 273 6.05 5.97 -0.64
N ASN A 274 7.32 5.70 -0.46
CA ASN A 274 7.91 4.38 -0.70
C ASN A 274 9.20 4.23 0.12
N CYS A 275 9.69 3.00 0.22
CA CYS A 275 10.94 2.71 0.93
C CYS A 275 11.88 1.82 0.11
N LYS A 276 13.12 1.73 0.57
CA LYS A 276 14.15 0.82 0.07
C LYS A 276 15.04 0.35 1.22
N THR A 277 15.66 -0.79 1.04
CA THR A 277 16.73 -1.28 1.92
C THR A 277 18.08 -1.10 1.22
N GLU A 278 19.05 -0.53 1.91
CA GLU A 278 20.40 -0.32 1.41
C GLU A 278 21.38 -0.23 2.60
N ASP A 279 22.52 -0.88 2.51
CA ASP A 279 23.59 -0.86 3.53
C ASP A 279 23.10 -1.16 4.97
N GLY A 280 22.18 -2.11 5.11
CA GLY A 280 21.64 -2.52 6.41
C GLY A 280 20.64 -1.53 7.03
N LYS A 281 20.17 -0.56 6.27
CA LYS A 281 19.20 0.45 6.69
C LYS A 281 17.94 0.42 5.83
N LEU A 282 16.83 0.92 6.40
CA LEU A 282 15.59 1.14 5.71
C LEU A 282 15.41 2.65 5.49
N TYR A 283 15.48 3.07 4.23
CA TYR A 283 15.26 4.44 3.78
C TYR A 283 13.82 4.61 3.32
N ILE A 284 13.19 5.71 3.70
CA ILE A 284 11.80 6.00 3.37
C ILE A 284 11.61 7.47 3.02
N TYR A 285 10.67 7.77 2.16
CA TYR A 285 10.17 9.11 1.93
C TYR A 285 8.66 9.15 2.08
N GLU A 286 8.12 10.29 2.47
CA GLU A 286 6.69 10.62 2.44
C GLU A 286 6.49 12.07 2.04
N SER A 287 5.44 12.33 1.28
CA SER A 287 5.04 13.67 0.89
C SER A 287 3.54 13.71 0.58
N LEU A 288 3.03 14.89 0.26
CA LEU A 288 1.62 15.18 0.07
C LEU A 288 1.30 15.53 -1.38
N GLY A 289 0.10 15.16 -1.79
CA GLY A 289 -0.50 15.52 -3.06
C GLY A 289 -2.00 15.30 -3.02
N GLU A 290 -2.62 15.30 -4.18
CA GLU A 290 -4.03 14.97 -4.34
C GLU A 290 -4.28 14.27 -5.67
N PHE A 291 -5.23 13.34 -5.72
CA PHE A 291 -5.84 12.93 -6.96
C PHE A 291 -6.91 13.96 -7.33
N THR A 292 -6.87 14.42 -8.58
CA THR A 292 -7.71 15.54 -9.04
C THR A 292 -9.07 15.10 -9.57
N GLY A 293 -9.21 13.82 -9.97
CA GLY A 293 -10.38 13.34 -10.70
C GLY A 293 -10.43 13.78 -12.17
N GLU A 294 -9.38 14.43 -12.68
CA GLU A 294 -9.30 14.80 -14.10
C GLU A 294 -9.28 13.56 -15.00
N PRO A 295 -9.85 13.65 -16.20
CA PRO A 295 -9.97 12.49 -17.09
C PRO A 295 -8.61 12.05 -17.63
N ILE A 296 -8.43 10.75 -17.77
CA ILE A 296 -7.33 10.14 -18.50
C ILE A 296 -7.83 9.72 -19.88
N GLU A 297 -6.92 9.65 -20.85
CA GLU A 297 -7.21 9.32 -22.24
C GLU A 297 -8.09 8.05 -22.38
N LYS A 298 -9.04 8.08 -23.33
CA LYS A 298 -9.87 6.92 -23.65
C LYS A 298 -9.01 5.75 -24.11
N GLY A 299 -9.22 4.59 -23.53
CA GLY A 299 -8.45 3.37 -23.86
C GLY A 299 -7.24 3.13 -22.96
N PHE A 300 -6.94 4.05 -22.04
CA PHE A 300 -5.97 3.81 -20.98
C PHE A 300 -6.45 2.61 -20.13
N PHE A 301 -5.69 1.52 -20.13
CA PHE A 301 -6.07 0.29 -19.40
C PHE A 301 -5.67 0.34 -17.93
N GLY A 302 -6.13 -0.64 -17.14
CA GLY A 302 -5.80 -0.75 -15.73
C GLY A 302 -6.46 0.31 -14.86
N CYS A 303 -5.86 0.60 -13.73
CA CYS A 303 -6.28 1.64 -12.79
C CYS A 303 -5.32 2.82 -12.86
N GLY A 304 -5.85 4.00 -13.12
CA GLY A 304 -5.06 5.22 -13.16
C GLY A 304 -5.82 6.42 -12.64
N GLY A 305 -5.07 7.43 -12.20
CA GLY A 305 -5.57 8.73 -11.77
C GLY A 305 -4.57 9.83 -12.05
N VAL A 306 -5.07 11.05 -12.26
CA VAL A 306 -4.24 12.25 -12.37
C VAL A 306 -3.97 12.76 -10.97
N ALA A 307 -2.70 12.73 -10.58
CA ALA A 307 -2.24 13.27 -9.31
C ALA A 307 -1.62 14.66 -9.51
N LYS A 308 -1.94 15.60 -8.62
CA LYS A 308 -1.29 16.89 -8.51
C LYS A 308 -0.40 16.88 -7.28
N ILE A 309 0.88 17.15 -7.47
CA ILE A 309 1.91 17.11 -6.43
C ILE A 309 2.72 18.39 -6.51
N PRO A 310 2.66 19.28 -5.51
CA PRO A 310 3.45 20.52 -5.52
C PRO A 310 4.94 20.23 -5.66
N ASN A 311 5.64 21.01 -6.50
CA ASN A 311 7.07 20.88 -6.75
C ASN A 311 7.49 19.48 -7.28
N LEU A 312 6.63 18.85 -8.06
CA LEU A 312 6.80 17.48 -8.53
C LEU A 312 8.14 17.21 -9.19
N GLN A 313 8.59 18.10 -10.09
CA GLN A 313 9.83 17.88 -10.84
C GLN A 313 11.06 17.75 -9.93
N ASN A 314 11.19 18.60 -8.91
CA ASN A 314 12.29 18.51 -7.96
C ASN A 314 12.18 17.25 -7.08
N LYS A 315 10.97 16.87 -6.68
CA LYS A 315 10.73 15.62 -5.95
C LYS A 315 11.17 14.41 -6.78
N LEU A 316 10.78 14.33 -8.04
CA LEU A 316 11.18 13.23 -8.94
C LEU A 316 12.70 13.18 -9.15
N ILE A 317 13.36 14.34 -9.28
CA ILE A 317 14.84 14.41 -9.37
C ILE A 317 15.46 13.88 -8.07
N THR A 318 14.94 14.27 -6.92
CA THR A 318 15.43 13.81 -5.62
C THR A 318 15.22 12.30 -5.45
N LEU A 319 14.05 11.77 -5.79
CA LEU A 319 13.76 10.34 -5.77
C LEU A 319 14.71 9.56 -6.69
N ALA A 320 14.91 10.03 -7.92
CA ALA A 320 15.81 9.39 -8.89
C ALA A 320 17.26 9.36 -8.38
N ARG A 321 17.78 10.49 -7.85
CA ARG A 321 19.14 10.58 -7.30
C ARG A 321 19.36 9.71 -6.08
N ASN A 322 18.31 9.49 -5.26
CA ASN A 322 18.38 8.60 -4.12
C ASN A 322 18.09 7.13 -4.46
N GLY A 323 17.86 6.79 -5.72
CA GLY A 323 17.67 5.41 -6.18
C GLY A 323 16.35 4.78 -5.70
N PHE A 324 15.29 5.57 -5.55
CA PHE A 324 13.96 5.03 -5.33
C PHE A 324 13.39 4.44 -6.62
N LYS A 325 12.54 3.44 -6.47
CA LYS A 325 11.98 2.67 -7.58
C LYS A 325 10.87 3.43 -8.33
N HIS A 326 10.40 2.83 -9.42
CA HIS A 326 9.28 3.35 -10.23
C HIS A 326 7.91 3.25 -9.54
N HIS A 327 7.77 2.45 -8.50
CA HIS A 327 6.57 2.40 -7.68
C HIS A 327 6.55 3.53 -6.64
N THR A 328 5.38 4.11 -6.44
CA THR A 328 5.02 4.87 -5.25
C THR A 328 3.76 4.28 -4.64
N THR A 329 3.59 4.42 -3.34
CA THR A 329 2.37 3.99 -2.67
C THR A 329 1.56 5.18 -2.23
N VAL A 330 0.25 5.07 -2.26
CA VAL A 330 -0.67 6.16 -1.93
C VAL A 330 -1.69 5.72 -0.89
N GLY A 331 -2.01 6.63 0.02
CA GLY A 331 -3.07 6.49 1.00
C GLY A 331 -3.93 7.75 1.07
N VAL A 332 -5.19 7.61 1.47
CA VAL A 332 -6.15 8.70 1.54
C VAL A 332 -5.88 9.60 2.73
N GLY A 333 -5.75 10.90 2.49
CA GLY A 333 -5.61 11.94 3.51
C GLY A 333 -4.18 12.40 3.74
N ASN A 334 -4.04 13.38 4.62
CA ASN A 334 -2.75 13.90 5.05
C ASN A 334 -2.26 13.14 6.30
N MET A 335 -1.33 12.23 6.09
CA MET A 335 -0.73 11.42 7.15
C MET A 335 0.75 11.73 7.39
N LYS A 336 1.31 12.71 6.67
CA LYS A 336 2.77 12.97 6.69
C LYS A 336 3.30 13.14 8.12
N ALA A 337 2.69 14.02 8.93
CA ALA A 337 3.16 14.24 10.29
C ALA A 337 3.09 12.98 11.18
N ILE A 338 2.05 12.16 11.01
CA ILE A 338 1.91 10.88 11.72
C ILE A 338 3.02 9.91 11.33
N LEU A 339 3.32 9.82 10.03
CA LEU A 339 4.34 8.91 9.51
C LEU A 339 5.76 9.39 9.87
N ASP A 340 6.05 10.69 9.69
CA ASP A 340 7.32 11.31 10.10
C ASP A 340 7.64 10.98 11.57
N GLU A 341 6.65 11.18 12.45
CA GLU A 341 6.81 10.92 13.87
C GLU A 341 6.99 9.42 14.17
N ALA A 342 6.17 8.55 13.56
CA ALA A 342 6.27 7.11 13.75
C ALA A 342 7.61 6.56 13.23
N PHE A 343 8.02 6.96 12.03
CA PHE A 343 9.24 6.46 11.39
C PHE A 343 10.50 6.99 12.05
N GLY A 344 10.57 8.31 12.30
CA GLY A 344 11.77 8.93 12.87
C GLY A 344 11.93 8.66 14.34
N THR A 345 10.91 8.96 15.15
CA THR A 345 11.01 8.93 16.62
C THR A 345 10.97 7.50 17.19
N TYR A 346 10.17 6.59 16.62
CA TYR A 346 9.89 5.29 17.25
C TYR A 346 10.41 4.07 16.47
N LEU A 347 10.49 4.15 15.15
CA LEU A 347 10.90 3.04 14.29
C LEU A 347 12.33 3.20 13.76
N HIS A 348 12.90 4.41 13.88
CA HIS A 348 14.27 4.73 13.49
C HIS A 348 14.58 4.42 12.01
N TYR A 349 13.59 4.67 11.12
CA TYR A 349 13.80 4.61 9.67
C TYR A 349 14.56 5.87 9.21
N GLU A 350 15.34 5.74 8.15
CA GLU A 350 16.08 6.87 7.56
C GLU A 350 15.14 7.66 6.62
N ILE A 351 14.61 8.78 7.09
CA ILE A 351 13.69 9.60 6.30
C ILE A 351 14.46 10.45 5.32
N ILE A 352 14.15 10.33 4.04
CA ILE A 352 14.67 11.17 2.94
C ILE A 352 13.69 12.30 2.69
N ASN A 353 14.08 13.51 3.04
CA ASN A 353 13.27 14.69 2.75
C ASN A 353 13.26 14.97 1.24
N ILE A 354 12.06 15.01 0.66
CA ILE A 354 11.82 15.30 -0.75
C ILE A 354 11.00 16.59 -0.96
N ASP A 355 10.56 17.25 0.11
CA ASP A 355 9.78 18.52 0.06
C ASP A 355 10.65 19.74 -0.18
#